data_a2ab5836b7bdec0d432dda09508c5bc3
#
_entry.id   a2ab5836b7bdec0d432dda09508c5bc3
#
_cell.length_a   1.000
_cell.length_b   1.000
_cell.length_c   1.000
_cell.angle_alpha   90.00
_cell.angle_beta   90.00
_cell.angle_gamma   90.00
#
_symmetry.space_group_name_H-M   'P 1'
#
loop_
_entity.id
_entity.type
_entity.pdbx_description
1 polymer ?
#
loop_
_entity_poly.entity_id
_entity_poly.type
_entity_poly.pdbx_seq_one_letter_code
_entity_poly.pdbx_strand_id
1 'polypeptide(L)'
;MWDIEVSSSDISQKDIEIVCETMKSNWLSMGPKVKEFESMWAKELGINYISAVSSGTAALHLACLCCEFTYGDEVIVPALTFVATANAVKYTGATPIISDIESKDNLILSIEEIRKNITSKTKGIIIVHYAGYTYNIEEISKLAKEYNLYLIEDAAHAITSSYNNKSLGTYGDLACFSFYPNKNITTGEGGVIATNNKDFHEKIRSLRTHGMTTETWNRYNSSISTYDVNNLGYNYRMDDLRASLGISQFKNMKRNKIHRKNLVNKYRELLLGYKEITIPFLTNNTDSSNYIFVIFVKNPILKEKMITDLRNEKIQTSFHYTPLHKFSYYKSKNLLPIVEEVS
;
A
#
# COMPACT_ATOMS: atom_id res chain seq x y z
N MET A 1 -14.71 24.50 8.28
CA MET A 1 -14.46 23.17 8.88
C MET A 1 -15.43 22.21 8.23
N TRP A 2 -15.02 21.00 7.90
CA TRP A 2 -15.88 19.99 7.29
C TRP A 2 -16.71 19.30 8.38
N ASP A 3 -17.96 18.97 8.08
CA ASP A 3 -18.80 18.17 8.97
C ASP A 3 -18.55 16.67 8.73
N ILE A 4 -18.21 16.32 7.45
CA ILE A 4 -17.76 14.98 7.06
C ILE A 4 -16.45 15.14 6.28
N GLU A 5 -15.35 14.64 6.84
CA GLU A 5 -14.03 14.61 6.22
C GLU A 5 -13.86 13.36 5.37
N VAL A 6 -13.04 13.45 4.30
CA VAL A 6 -12.68 12.28 3.48
C VAL A 6 -11.96 11.22 4.33
N SER A 7 -11.18 11.67 5.29
CA SER A 7 -10.53 10.79 6.27
C SER A 7 -10.22 11.55 7.54
N SER A 8 -10.41 10.90 8.67
CA SER A 8 -9.92 11.34 9.98
C SER A 8 -9.33 10.15 10.71
N SER A 9 -8.31 10.41 11.52
CA SER A 9 -7.70 9.37 12.35
C SER A 9 -8.55 9.13 13.59
N ASP A 10 -8.94 7.87 13.83
CA ASP A 10 -9.64 7.45 15.04
C ASP A 10 -8.61 7.20 16.16
N ILE A 11 -8.20 8.27 16.84
CA ILE A 11 -7.23 8.22 17.95
C ILE A 11 -7.99 8.18 19.28
N SER A 12 -7.87 7.06 19.97
CA SER A 12 -8.49 6.84 21.28
C SER A 12 -7.57 7.28 22.42
N GLN A 13 -8.15 7.45 23.62
CA GLN A 13 -7.38 7.72 24.84
C GLN A 13 -6.32 6.62 25.10
N LYS A 14 -6.62 5.38 24.74
CA LYS A 14 -5.71 4.23 24.87
C LYS A 14 -4.51 4.32 23.93
N ASP A 15 -4.68 4.89 22.74
CA ASP A 15 -3.59 5.14 21.80
C ASP A 15 -2.64 6.20 22.39
N ILE A 16 -3.15 7.24 23.01
CA ILE A 16 -2.36 8.28 23.69
C ILE A 16 -1.58 7.67 24.86
N GLU A 17 -2.22 6.87 25.69
CA GLU A 17 -1.61 6.25 26.86
C GLU A 17 -0.41 5.37 26.49
N ILE A 18 -0.54 4.48 25.51
CA ILE A 18 0.55 3.58 25.10
C ILE A 18 1.75 4.34 24.51
N VAL A 19 1.51 5.43 23.78
CA VAL A 19 2.58 6.30 23.27
C VAL A 19 3.27 7.01 24.43
N CYS A 20 2.52 7.55 25.39
CA CYS A 20 3.08 8.19 26.59
C CYS A 20 3.92 7.20 27.44
N GLU A 21 3.46 5.94 27.58
CA GLU A 21 4.24 4.90 28.25
C GLU A 21 5.57 4.61 27.53
N THR A 22 5.53 4.56 26.20
CA THR A 22 6.73 4.37 25.39
C THR A 22 7.70 5.54 25.54
N MET A 23 7.21 6.78 25.61
CA MET A 23 8.03 7.96 25.90
C MET A 23 8.71 7.87 27.27
N LYS A 24 7.99 7.42 28.30
CA LYS A 24 8.54 7.24 29.66
C LYS A 24 9.62 6.15 29.74
N SER A 25 9.65 5.21 28.82
CA SER A 25 10.69 4.17 28.77
C SER A 25 12.07 4.71 28.41
N ASN A 26 12.17 5.94 27.88
CA ASN A 26 13.37 6.57 27.33
C ASN A 26 14.00 5.86 26.14
N TRP A 27 13.41 4.77 25.62
CA TRP A 27 13.83 4.12 24.39
C TRP A 27 12.88 4.52 23.27
N LEU A 28 13.30 5.43 22.40
CA LEU A 28 12.45 6.02 21.37
C LEU A 28 12.74 5.48 19.96
N SER A 29 13.98 5.01 19.71
CA SER A 29 14.37 4.46 18.42
C SER A 29 13.81 3.05 18.21
N MET A 30 14.14 2.43 17.06
CA MET A 30 13.73 1.06 16.75
C MET A 30 14.17 0.08 17.84
N GLY A 31 13.22 -0.63 18.45
CA GLY A 31 13.43 -1.50 19.61
C GLY A 31 12.34 -2.54 19.84
N PRO A 32 11.98 -2.81 21.11
CA PRO A 32 11.02 -3.85 21.46
C PRO A 32 9.60 -3.62 20.91
N LYS A 33 9.12 -2.37 20.82
CA LYS A 33 7.79 -2.08 20.27
C LYS A 33 7.71 -2.36 18.77
N VAL A 34 8.77 -2.06 18.03
CA VAL A 34 8.86 -2.43 16.62
C VAL A 34 8.83 -3.96 16.47
N LYS A 35 9.56 -4.73 17.28
CA LYS A 35 9.54 -6.20 17.24
C LYS A 35 8.14 -6.76 17.55
N GLU A 36 7.47 -6.21 18.57
CA GLU A 36 6.10 -6.58 18.93
C GLU A 36 5.14 -6.33 17.76
N PHE A 37 5.22 -5.15 17.14
CA PHE A 37 4.40 -4.77 15.99
C PHE A 37 4.64 -5.69 14.78
N GLU A 38 5.90 -5.96 14.44
CA GLU A 38 6.28 -6.90 13.37
C GLU A 38 5.70 -8.30 13.62
N SER A 39 5.80 -8.80 14.86
CA SER A 39 5.26 -10.11 15.24
C SER A 39 3.73 -10.19 15.13
N MET A 40 3.02 -9.13 15.52
CA MET A 40 1.56 -9.05 15.38
C MET A 40 1.14 -9.11 13.90
N TRP A 41 1.84 -8.38 13.03
CA TRP A 41 1.58 -8.39 11.59
C TRP A 41 1.91 -9.73 10.94
N ALA A 42 3.00 -10.38 11.32
CA ALA A 42 3.36 -11.72 10.84
C ALA A 42 2.24 -12.72 11.13
N LYS A 43 1.71 -12.69 12.36
CA LYS A 43 0.59 -13.55 12.77
C LYS A 43 -0.71 -13.24 12.02
N GLU A 44 -1.06 -11.96 11.85
CA GLU A 44 -2.31 -11.57 11.17
C GLU A 44 -2.31 -11.95 9.69
N LEU A 45 -1.19 -11.75 9.00
CA LEU A 45 -1.06 -12.09 7.58
C LEU A 45 -0.80 -13.58 7.34
N GLY A 46 -0.37 -14.33 8.37
CA GLY A 46 0.08 -15.72 8.19
C GLY A 46 1.34 -15.82 7.35
N ILE A 47 2.28 -14.87 7.51
CA ILE A 47 3.52 -14.77 6.75
C ILE A 47 4.73 -14.85 7.69
N ASN A 48 5.87 -15.34 7.19
CA ASN A 48 7.01 -15.62 8.05
C ASN A 48 7.76 -14.37 8.53
N TYR A 49 7.89 -13.37 7.66
CA TYR A 49 8.76 -12.23 7.89
C TYR A 49 8.06 -10.91 7.62
N ILE A 50 8.12 -10.04 8.59
CA ILE A 50 7.68 -8.64 8.53
C ILE A 50 8.85 -7.74 8.90
N SER A 51 8.99 -6.64 8.19
CA SER A 51 9.95 -5.57 8.51
C SER A 51 9.22 -4.23 8.53
N ALA A 52 9.15 -3.59 9.70
CA ALA A 52 8.56 -2.28 9.85
C ALA A 52 9.54 -1.19 9.37
N VAL A 53 8.98 -0.19 8.67
CA VAL A 53 9.73 0.90 8.03
C VAL A 53 9.03 2.25 8.22
N SER A 54 9.73 3.33 7.88
CA SER A 54 9.31 4.71 8.15
C SER A 54 8.08 5.17 7.34
N SER A 55 7.75 4.51 6.21
CA SER A 55 6.58 4.83 5.39
C SER A 55 6.27 3.71 4.39
N GLY A 56 5.06 3.72 3.80
CA GLY A 56 4.73 2.82 2.68
C GLY A 56 5.63 3.03 1.45
N THR A 57 6.05 4.26 1.17
CA THR A 57 7.01 4.57 0.10
C THR A 57 8.38 3.94 0.36
N ALA A 58 8.87 4.00 1.60
CA ALA A 58 10.09 3.31 2.01
C ALA A 58 9.97 1.79 1.86
N ALA A 59 8.78 1.23 2.16
CA ALA A 59 8.49 -0.18 1.93
C ALA A 59 8.62 -0.56 0.45
N LEU A 60 7.95 0.17 -0.43
CA LEU A 60 8.00 -0.07 -1.89
C LEU A 60 9.42 0.07 -2.44
N HIS A 61 10.17 1.10 -2.02
CA HIS A 61 11.55 1.29 -2.46
C HIS A 61 12.45 0.12 -2.04
N LEU A 62 12.39 -0.30 -0.78
CA LEU A 62 13.16 -1.44 -0.30
C LEU A 62 12.76 -2.74 -1.00
N ALA A 63 11.47 -2.93 -1.32
CA ALA A 63 11.01 -4.07 -2.10
C ALA A 63 11.64 -4.09 -3.50
N CYS A 64 11.65 -2.95 -4.20
CA CYS A 64 12.32 -2.82 -5.50
C CYS A 64 13.83 -3.10 -5.42
N LEU A 65 14.51 -2.62 -4.37
CA LEU A 65 15.94 -2.91 -4.13
C LEU A 65 16.19 -4.38 -3.81
N CYS A 66 15.28 -5.07 -3.12
CA CYS A 66 15.39 -6.50 -2.87
C CYS A 66 15.29 -7.32 -4.15
N CYS A 67 14.41 -6.92 -5.07
CA CYS A 67 14.29 -7.49 -6.40
C CYS A 67 15.43 -7.09 -7.38
N GLU A 68 16.39 -6.30 -6.89
CA GLU A 68 17.58 -5.86 -7.67
C GLU A 68 17.25 -5.09 -8.95
N PHE A 69 16.11 -4.41 -8.97
CA PHE A 69 15.79 -3.55 -10.11
C PHE A 69 16.82 -2.44 -10.25
N THR A 70 17.26 -2.20 -11.49
CA THR A 70 18.34 -1.27 -11.79
C THR A 70 18.14 -0.59 -13.14
N TYR A 71 19.08 0.27 -13.51
CA TYR A 71 19.08 0.94 -14.81
C TYR A 71 19.03 -0.08 -15.96
N GLY A 72 18.11 0.14 -16.89
CA GLY A 72 17.87 -0.73 -18.04
C GLY A 72 16.73 -1.74 -17.82
N ASP A 73 16.34 -2.01 -16.57
CA ASP A 73 15.21 -2.87 -16.24
C ASP A 73 13.88 -2.14 -16.41
N GLU A 74 12.83 -2.91 -16.69
CA GLU A 74 11.45 -2.47 -16.80
C GLU A 74 10.59 -3.13 -15.71
N VAL A 75 9.71 -2.35 -15.08
CA VAL A 75 8.77 -2.85 -14.07
C VAL A 75 7.37 -2.37 -14.43
N ILE A 76 6.46 -3.32 -14.63
CA ILE A 76 5.06 -3.02 -14.97
C ILE A 76 4.33 -2.50 -13.73
N VAL A 77 3.65 -1.34 -13.88
CA VAL A 77 2.90 -0.69 -12.79
C VAL A 77 1.53 -0.22 -13.30
N PRO A 78 0.46 -0.19 -12.49
CA PRO A 78 -0.83 0.30 -12.92
C PRO A 78 -0.82 1.82 -13.14
N ALA A 79 -1.59 2.28 -14.11
CA ALA A 79 -1.78 3.71 -14.36
C ALA A 79 -2.56 4.40 -13.25
N LEU A 80 -3.51 3.69 -12.61
CA LEU A 80 -4.33 4.20 -11.51
C LEU A 80 -3.74 3.77 -10.17
N THR A 81 -2.86 4.59 -9.64
CA THR A 81 -2.23 4.39 -8.34
C THR A 81 -1.73 5.70 -7.76
N PHE A 82 -1.35 5.68 -6.48
CA PHE A 82 -0.56 6.76 -5.91
C PHE A 82 0.86 6.76 -6.49
N VAL A 83 1.42 7.94 -6.68
CA VAL A 83 2.71 8.12 -7.37
C VAL A 83 3.88 7.35 -6.73
N ALA A 84 3.80 6.98 -5.45
CA ALA A 84 4.84 6.24 -4.75
C ALA A 84 5.15 4.89 -5.40
N THR A 85 4.17 4.21 -6.00
CA THR A 85 4.36 2.94 -6.71
C THR A 85 5.36 3.07 -7.86
N ALA A 86 5.20 4.10 -8.71
CA ALA A 86 6.12 4.35 -9.82
C ALA A 86 7.44 5.01 -9.35
N ASN A 87 7.38 5.89 -8.35
CA ASN A 87 8.57 6.51 -7.77
C ASN A 87 9.53 5.47 -7.20
N ALA A 88 9.03 4.43 -6.52
CA ALA A 88 9.84 3.36 -5.95
C ALA A 88 10.68 2.64 -7.02
N VAL A 89 10.11 2.40 -8.20
CA VAL A 89 10.83 1.87 -9.36
C VAL A 89 11.88 2.88 -9.83
N LYS A 90 11.52 4.14 -9.98
CA LYS A 90 12.46 5.19 -10.43
C LYS A 90 13.64 5.39 -9.50
N TYR A 91 13.45 5.23 -8.20
CA TYR A 91 14.53 5.38 -7.20
C TYR A 91 15.65 4.34 -7.40
N THR A 92 15.36 3.18 -7.99
CA THR A 92 16.37 2.16 -8.33
C THR A 92 17.09 2.42 -9.66
N GLY A 93 16.62 3.39 -10.45
CA GLY A 93 17.07 3.64 -11.81
C GLY A 93 16.28 2.87 -12.88
N ALA A 94 15.45 1.91 -12.51
CA ALA A 94 14.59 1.17 -13.44
C ALA A 94 13.47 2.05 -14.04
N THR A 95 12.83 1.55 -15.07
CA THR A 95 11.77 2.24 -15.80
C THR A 95 10.41 1.64 -15.47
N PRO A 96 9.47 2.41 -14.86
CA PRO A 96 8.10 1.95 -14.71
C PRO A 96 7.38 1.95 -16.06
N ILE A 97 6.81 0.81 -16.43
CA ILE A 97 5.96 0.64 -17.60
C ILE A 97 4.52 0.80 -17.14
N ILE A 98 3.97 1.99 -17.39
CA ILE A 98 2.62 2.36 -16.96
C ILE A 98 1.60 1.64 -17.85
N SER A 99 0.75 0.81 -17.26
CA SER A 99 -0.17 -0.10 -17.93
C SER A 99 -1.60 0.15 -17.49
N ASP A 100 -2.57 -0.11 -18.38
CA ASP A 100 -3.97 0.21 -18.15
C ASP A 100 -4.64 -0.72 -17.12
N ILE A 101 -5.79 -0.29 -16.66
CA ILE A 101 -6.65 -1.04 -15.75
C ILE A 101 -7.55 -2.01 -16.53
N GLU A 102 -8.15 -2.97 -15.84
CA GLU A 102 -9.00 -4.00 -16.43
C GLU A 102 -10.27 -3.44 -17.07
N SER A 103 -11.00 -2.61 -16.32
CA SER A 103 -12.23 -1.97 -16.77
C SER A 103 -12.67 -0.87 -15.81
N LYS A 104 -13.69 -0.10 -16.19
CA LYS A 104 -14.34 0.87 -15.29
C LYS A 104 -15.07 0.23 -14.10
N ASP A 105 -15.44 -1.04 -14.23
CA ASP A 105 -16.06 -1.80 -13.14
C ASP A 105 -15.01 -2.47 -12.24
N ASN A 106 -13.76 -2.54 -12.73
CA ASN A 106 -12.65 -3.19 -12.04
C ASN A 106 -11.33 -2.44 -12.28
N LEU A 107 -10.95 -1.61 -11.31
CA LEU A 107 -9.87 -0.63 -11.42
C LEU A 107 -8.47 -1.20 -11.16
N ILE A 108 -8.31 -2.52 -11.23
CA ILE A 108 -7.05 -3.20 -11.00
C ILE A 108 -6.28 -3.33 -12.32
N LEU A 109 -4.97 -3.43 -12.24
CA LEU A 109 -4.10 -3.66 -13.40
C LEU A 109 -4.56 -4.85 -14.23
N SER A 110 -4.76 -4.65 -15.52
CA SER A 110 -5.24 -5.70 -16.44
C SER A 110 -4.15 -6.75 -16.70
N ILE A 111 -4.53 -8.03 -16.65
CA ILE A 111 -3.64 -9.13 -16.97
C ILE A 111 -3.23 -9.14 -18.45
N GLU A 112 -4.13 -8.73 -19.34
CA GLU A 112 -3.86 -8.60 -20.77
C GLU A 112 -2.83 -7.47 -21.02
N GLU A 113 -2.98 -6.35 -20.32
CA GLU A 113 -1.99 -5.26 -20.38
C GLU A 113 -0.64 -5.68 -19.80
N ILE A 114 -0.62 -6.52 -18.75
CA ILE A 114 0.65 -7.10 -18.26
C ILE A 114 1.29 -7.92 -19.37
N ARG A 115 0.57 -8.88 -19.99
CA ARG A 115 1.10 -9.74 -21.07
C ARG A 115 1.66 -8.93 -22.23
N LYS A 116 0.92 -7.92 -22.67
CA LYS A 116 1.28 -7.03 -23.79
C LYS A 116 2.56 -6.23 -23.52
N ASN A 117 2.79 -5.85 -22.26
CA ASN A 117 3.91 -4.99 -21.86
C ASN A 117 5.15 -5.76 -21.38
N ILE A 118 5.11 -7.11 -21.37
CA ILE A 118 6.30 -7.91 -21.06
C ILE A 118 7.29 -7.84 -22.21
N THR A 119 8.53 -7.47 -21.91
CA THR A 119 9.69 -7.44 -22.84
C THR A 119 10.84 -8.24 -22.24
N SER A 120 11.94 -8.39 -22.97
CA SER A 120 13.18 -8.99 -22.45
C SER A 120 13.83 -8.20 -21.30
N LYS A 121 13.41 -6.95 -21.08
CA LYS A 121 13.89 -6.07 -20.00
C LYS A 121 12.98 -6.11 -18.77
N THR A 122 11.80 -6.67 -18.89
CA THR A 122 10.86 -6.73 -17.76
C THR A 122 11.42 -7.63 -16.67
N LYS A 123 11.49 -7.11 -15.43
CA LYS A 123 12.01 -7.80 -14.25
C LYS A 123 10.97 -8.01 -13.18
N GLY A 124 9.89 -7.23 -13.20
CA GLY A 124 8.86 -7.34 -12.18
C GLY A 124 7.56 -6.65 -12.53
N ILE A 125 6.59 -6.94 -11.70
CA ILE A 125 5.25 -6.37 -11.74
C ILE A 125 4.96 -5.84 -10.35
N ILE A 126 4.47 -4.60 -10.25
CA ILE A 126 3.88 -4.08 -9.03
C ILE A 126 2.39 -3.95 -9.26
N ILE A 127 1.60 -4.71 -8.53
CA ILE A 127 0.14 -4.56 -8.51
C ILE A 127 -0.29 -3.70 -7.34
N VAL A 128 -1.40 -2.99 -7.49
CA VAL A 128 -1.98 -2.19 -6.41
C VAL A 128 -3.36 -2.73 -6.09
N HIS A 129 -3.60 -3.06 -4.84
CA HIS A 129 -4.91 -3.47 -4.36
C HIS A 129 -5.78 -2.23 -4.10
N TYR A 130 -6.17 -1.57 -5.20
CA TYR A 130 -6.88 -0.30 -5.16
C TYR A 130 -8.18 -0.39 -4.33
N ALA A 131 -8.38 0.56 -3.42
CA ALA A 131 -9.49 0.60 -2.47
C ALA A 131 -9.63 -0.67 -1.58
N GLY A 132 -8.58 -1.52 -1.55
CA GLY A 132 -8.59 -2.80 -0.85
C GLY A 132 -9.14 -3.97 -1.66
N TYR A 133 -9.37 -3.79 -2.95
CA TYR A 133 -9.82 -4.84 -3.87
C TYR A 133 -8.67 -5.44 -4.66
N THR A 134 -8.86 -6.67 -5.12
CA THR A 134 -7.98 -7.34 -6.09
C THR A 134 -8.81 -8.00 -7.19
N TYR A 135 -8.14 -8.38 -8.26
CA TYR A 135 -8.74 -9.14 -9.36
C TYR A 135 -7.67 -10.03 -9.99
N ASN A 136 -8.02 -11.29 -10.25
CA ASN A 136 -7.14 -12.26 -10.90
C ASN A 136 -5.73 -12.37 -10.30
N ILE A 137 -5.55 -12.09 -8.99
CA ILE A 137 -4.24 -12.08 -8.34
C ILE A 137 -3.52 -13.44 -8.47
N GLU A 138 -4.25 -14.54 -8.44
CA GLU A 138 -3.69 -15.89 -8.60
C GLU A 138 -3.14 -16.10 -10.02
N GLU A 139 -3.84 -15.58 -11.04
CA GLU A 139 -3.38 -15.64 -12.43
C GLU A 139 -2.18 -14.72 -12.65
N ILE A 140 -2.19 -13.52 -12.08
CA ILE A 140 -1.04 -12.60 -12.13
C ILE A 140 0.17 -13.25 -11.44
N SER A 141 -0.01 -13.92 -10.31
CA SER A 141 1.06 -14.65 -9.63
C SER A 141 1.61 -15.82 -10.47
N LYS A 142 0.74 -16.54 -11.18
CA LYS A 142 1.16 -17.60 -12.12
C LYS A 142 1.93 -17.01 -13.29
N LEU A 143 1.40 -15.93 -13.89
CA LEU A 143 2.05 -15.21 -14.98
C LEU A 143 3.45 -14.71 -14.60
N ALA A 144 3.60 -14.10 -13.43
CA ALA A 144 4.89 -13.65 -12.94
C ALA A 144 5.90 -14.80 -12.87
N LYS A 145 5.49 -15.98 -12.37
CA LYS A 145 6.32 -17.18 -12.31
C LYS A 145 6.67 -17.72 -13.71
N GLU A 146 5.69 -17.74 -14.64
CA GLU A 146 5.87 -18.20 -16.01
C GLU A 146 6.98 -17.41 -16.72
N TYR A 147 7.01 -16.09 -16.51
CA TYR A 147 7.98 -15.19 -17.11
C TYR A 147 9.21 -14.92 -16.22
N ASN A 148 9.34 -15.59 -15.09
CA ASN A 148 10.40 -15.38 -14.10
C ASN A 148 10.51 -13.91 -13.65
N LEU A 149 9.37 -13.28 -13.38
CA LEU A 149 9.24 -11.89 -12.91
C LEU A 149 8.96 -11.86 -11.41
N TYR A 150 9.52 -10.88 -10.72
CA TYR A 150 9.13 -10.59 -9.35
C TYR A 150 7.74 -9.96 -9.30
N LEU A 151 6.93 -10.37 -8.31
CA LEU A 151 5.62 -9.80 -8.03
C LEU A 151 5.65 -9.06 -6.69
N ILE A 152 5.47 -7.75 -6.74
CA ILE A 152 5.33 -6.90 -5.55
C ILE A 152 3.86 -6.48 -5.42
N GLU A 153 3.28 -6.67 -4.23
CA GLU A 153 1.94 -6.20 -3.90
C GLU A 153 2.03 -4.85 -3.17
N ASP A 154 1.57 -3.77 -3.82
CA ASP A 154 1.27 -2.52 -3.12
C ASP A 154 -0.08 -2.67 -2.41
N ALA A 155 -0.01 -3.10 -1.17
CA ALA A 155 -1.15 -3.36 -0.30
C ALA A 155 -1.49 -2.17 0.63
N ALA A 156 -1.05 -0.95 0.27
CA ALA A 156 -1.28 0.26 1.07
C ALA A 156 -2.77 0.56 1.33
N HIS A 157 -3.69 0.00 0.53
CA HIS A 157 -5.14 0.10 0.70
C HIS A 157 -5.78 -1.21 1.19
N ALA A 158 -5.00 -2.27 1.40
CA ALA A 158 -5.52 -3.62 1.58
C ALA A 158 -5.34 -4.18 3.01
N ILE A 159 -5.12 -3.31 3.98
CA ILE A 159 -5.08 -3.71 5.39
C ILE A 159 -6.38 -4.44 5.72
N THR A 160 -6.29 -5.71 6.16
CA THR A 160 -7.41 -6.61 6.42
C THR A 160 -8.17 -7.15 5.20
N SER A 161 -7.77 -6.83 3.98
CA SER A 161 -8.39 -7.41 2.79
C SER A 161 -7.97 -8.87 2.59
N SER A 162 -8.90 -9.68 2.06
CA SER A 162 -8.62 -11.07 1.70
C SER A 162 -9.33 -11.46 0.40
N TYR A 163 -8.73 -12.40 -0.32
CA TYR A 163 -9.31 -13.03 -1.51
C TYR A 163 -9.16 -14.53 -1.41
N ASN A 164 -10.22 -15.30 -1.69
CA ASN A 164 -10.23 -16.74 -1.50
C ASN A 164 -9.71 -17.20 -0.12
N ASN A 165 -10.12 -16.53 0.95
CA ASN A 165 -9.70 -16.76 2.35
C ASN A 165 -8.19 -16.59 2.61
N LYS A 166 -7.46 -15.97 1.70
CA LYS A 166 -6.04 -15.65 1.85
C LYS A 166 -5.85 -14.13 1.90
N SER A 167 -5.07 -13.64 2.85
CA SER A 167 -4.81 -12.20 3.03
C SER A 167 -4.12 -11.60 1.79
N LEU A 168 -4.57 -10.44 1.33
CA LEU A 168 -3.84 -9.68 0.33
C LEU A 168 -2.50 -9.22 0.93
N GLY A 169 -1.45 -9.22 0.12
CA GLY A 169 -0.08 -9.06 0.57
C GLY A 169 0.64 -10.38 0.88
N THR A 170 0.07 -11.52 0.42
CA THR A 170 0.69 -12.85 0.60
C THR A 170 0.76 -13.66 -0.70
N TYR A 171 0.40 -13.07 -1.84
CA TYR A 171 0.39 -13.70 -3.15
C TYR A 171 1.69 -13.49 -3.93
N GLY A 172 2.35 -12.34 -3.73
CA GLY A 172 3.60 -11.97 -4.37
C GLY A 172 4.85 -12.40 -3.57
N ASP A 173 6.00 -12.01 -4.08
CA ASP A 173 7.30 -12.22 -3.42
C ASP A 173 7.47 -11.28 -2.22
N LEU A 174 6.95 -10.06 -2.36
CA LEU A 174 6.99 -8.98 -1.37
C LEU A 174 5.66 -8.24 -1.36
N ALA A 175 5.23 -7.78 -0.19
CA ALA A 175 4.09 -6.88 -0.08
C ALA A 175 4.40 -5.67 0.81
N CYS A 176 3.85 -4.52 0.45
CA CYS A 176 4.10 -3.24 1.09
C CYS A 176 2.80 -2.63 1.62
N PHE A 177 2.76 -2.31 2.90
CA PHE A 177 1.63 -1.68 3.57
C PHE A 177 2.00 -0.28 4.05
N SER A 178 1.01 0.58 4.21
CA SER A 178 1.16 1.95 4.67
C SER A 178 0.27 2.23 5.87
N PHE A 179 0.81 2.99 6.82
CA PHE A 179 0.10 3.45 8.03
C PHE A 179 0.04 4.98 8.09
N TYR A 180 -0.06 5.63 6.93
CA TYR A 180 -0.31 7.07 6.83
C TYR A 180 -1.66 7.43 7.50
N PRO A 181 -1.87 8.68 8.00
CA PRO A 181 -3.05 9.04 8.78
C PRO A 181 -4.41 8.71 8.16
N ASN A 182 -4.52 8.68 6.84
CA ASN A 182 -5.77 8.34 6.16
C ASN A 182 -6.01 6.83 5.99
N LYS A 183 -5.07 5.96 6.37
CA LYS A 183 -5.21 4.50 6.20
C LYS A 183 -6.13 3.88 7.25
N ASN A 184 -6.52 2.62 7.05
CA ASN A 184 -7.44 1.91 7.93
C ASN A 184 -6.96 1.83 9.39
N ILE A 185 -5.65 1.87 9.60
CA ILE A 185 -4.96 2.15 10.86
C ILE A 185 -3.80 3.09 10.59
N THR A 186 -3.37 3.82 11.59
CA THR A 186 -2.27 4.78 11.44
C THR A 186 -1.18 4.63 12.50
N THR A 187 0.03 5.00 12.11
CA THR A 187 1.16 5.26 13.02
C THR A 187 1.67 6.70 12.88
N GLY A 188 0.84 7.60 12.30
CA GLY A 188 1.27 8.91 11.81
C GLY A 188 2.01 8.76 10.49
N GLU A 189 3.22 8.29 10.51
CA GLU A 189 3.97 7.79 9.36
C GLU A 189 4.43 6.37 9.65
N GLY A 190 4.45 5.50 8.65
CA GLY A 190 4.91 4.12 8.79
C GLY A 190 4.51 3.22 7.64
N GLY A 191 5.12 2.05 7.63
CA GLY A 191 4.80 0.96 6.71
C GLY A 191 5.39 -0.35 7.20
N VAL A 192 5.00 -1.44 6.55
CA VAL A 192 5.66 -2.74 6.70
C VAL A 192 5.89 -3.38 5.35
N ILE A 193 6.94 -4.19 5.28
CA ILE A 193 7.20 -5.10 4.18
C ILE A 193 6.99 -6.51 4.69
N ALA A 194 6.23 -7.31 3.94
CA ALA A 194 5.93 -8.70 4.23
C ALA A 194 6.55 -9.60 3.16
N THR A 195 7.15 -10.71 3.57
CA THR A 195 7.70 -11.72 2.66
C THR A 195 7.81 -13.08 3.34
N ASN A 196 7.84 -14.17 2.57
CA ASN A 196 8.21 -15.50 3.06
C ASN A 196 9.67 -15.86 2.74
N ASN A 197 10.38 -15.00 2.01
CA ASN A 197 11.79 -15.20 1.67
C ASN A 197 12.69 -14.62 2.76
N LYS A 198 13.51 -15.50 3.38
CA LYS A 198 14.44 -15.13 4.43
C LYS A 198 15.51 -14.15 3.96
N ASP A 199 16.04 -14.35 2.75
CA ASP A 199 17.12 -13.52 2.22
C ASP A 199 16.63 -12.09 1.95
N PHE A 200 15.38 -11.93 1.44
CA PHE A 200 14.74 -10.63 1.33
C PHE A 200 14.57 -9.96 2.69
N HIS A 201 14.11 -10.70 3.70
CA HIS A 201 13.95 -10.15 5.04
C HIS A 201 15.28 -9.64 5.62
N GLU A 202 16.35 -10.42 5.52
CA GLU A 202 17.67 -10.03 5.99
C GLU A 202 18.21 -8.80 5.23
N LYS A 203 18.04 -8.77 3.91
CA LYS A 203 18.40 -7.64 3.06
C LYS A 203 17.63 -6.38 3.44
N ILE A 204 16.30 -6.47 3.66
CA ILE A 204 15.46 -5.35 4.09
C ILE A 204 15.93 -4.79 5.44
N ARG A 205 16.22 -5.66 6.41
CA ARG A 205 16.68 -5.24 7.74
C ARG A 205 18.00 -4.49 7.69
N SER A 206 18.93 -4.93 6.86
CA SER A 206 20.19 -4.24 6.61
C SER A 206 19.94 -2.89 5.92
N LEU A 207 19.21 -2.89 4.78
CA LEU A 207 18.99 -1.69 3.97
C LEU A 207 18.21 -0.60 4.72
N ARG A 208 17.21 -0.96 5.55
CA ARG A 208 16.45 0.03 6.34
C ARG A 208 17.29 0.71 7.42
N THR A 209 18.50 0.17 7.71
CA THR A 209 19.39 0.59 8.80
C THR A 209 20.80 0.85 8.27
N HIS A 210 20.93 1.72 7.26
CA HIS A 210 22.19 2.17 6.66
C HIS A 210 23.07 1.06 6.04
N GLY A 211 22.56 -0.15 5.79
CA GLY A 211 23.34 -1.29 5.34
C GLY A 211 24.20 -1.94 6.44
N MET A 212 23.91 -1.62 7.70
CA MET A 212 24.67 -2.14 8.84
C MET A 212 24.39 -3.63 9.09
N THR A 213 25.44 -4.35 9.52
CA THR A 213 25.37 -5.79 9.89
C THR A 213 24.66 -6.05 11.20
N THR A 214 24.53 -5.04 12.09
CA THR A 214 23.88 -5.17 13.40
C THR A 214 22.97 -3.98 13.70
N GLU A 215 21.78 -4.27 14.24
CA GLU A 215 20.83 -3.22 14.67
C GLU A 215 21.27 -2.55 15.98
N THR A 216 20.92 -1.30 16.18
CA THR A 216 21.31 -0.48 17.35
C THR A 216 20.83 -1.10 18.67
N TRP A 217 19.60 -1.62 18.71
CA TRP A 217 19.05 -2.30 19.90
C TRP A 217 19.87 -3.54 20.30
N ASN A 218 20.28 -4.34 19.31
CA ASN A 218 21.09 -5.54 19.57
C ASN A 218 22.47 -5.17 20.10
N ARG A 219 23.10 -4.09 19.59
CA ARG A 219 24.38 -3.58 20.12
C ARG A 219 24.25 -3.06 21.54
N TYR A 220 23.15 -2.34 21.84
CA TYR A 220 22.91 -1.83 23.19
C TYR A 220 22.80 -2.94 24.25
N ASN A 221 22.20 -4.09 23.88
CA ASN A 221 21.97 -5.23 24.77
C ASN A 221 23.05 -6.32 24.69
N SER A 222 24.10 -6.12 23.92
CA SER A 222 25.20 -7.09 23.77
C SER A 222 26.54 -6.42 24.00
N SER A 223 27.58 -7.26 24.18
CA SER A 223 28.98 -6.78 24.25
C SER A 223 29.58 -6.40 22.89
N ILE A 224 28.79 -6.44 21.81
CA ILE A 224 29.24 -6.11 20.46
C ILE A 224 29.27 -4.57 20.31
N SER A 225 30.45 -4.00 20.25
CA SER A 225 30.68 -2.56 20.11
C SER A 225 30.90 -2.10 18.66
N THR A 226 31.10 -3.03 17.74
CA THR A 226 31.45 -2.76 16.34
C THR A 226 30.34 -3.21 15.39
N TYR A 227 30.30 -2.60 14.23
CA TYR A 227 29.46 -3.00 13.10
C TYR A 227 30.20 -2.78 11.79
N ASP A 228 29.79 -3.46 10.74
CA ASP A 228 30.23 -3.23 9.38
C ASP A 228 29.07 -2.75 8.50
N VAL A 229 29.38 -2.17 7.36
CA VAL A 229 28.40 -1.68 6.37
C VAL A 229 28.67 -2.40 5.06
N ASN A 230 27.84 -3.38 4.72
CA ASN A 230 28.02 -4.24 3.56
C ASN A 230 27.24 -3.74 2.31
N ASN A 231 26.29 -2.83 2.48
CA ASN A 231 25.44 -2.32 1.41
C ASN A 231 25.21 -0.84 1.58
N LEU A 232 24.90 -0.15 0.48
CA LEU A 232 24.36 1.19 0.55
C LEU A 232 22.93 1.12 1.09
N GLY A 233 22.75 1.47 2.36
CA GLY A 233 21.45 1.44 3.03
C GLY A 233 20.90 2.83 3.32
N TYR A 234 19.70 2.86 3.91
CA TYR A 234 18.88 4.04 4.14
C TYR A 234 18.53 4.18 5.62
N ASN A 235 18.06 5.34 6.01
CA ASN A 235 17.42 5.52 7.32
C ASN A 235 15.89 5.42 7.17
N TYR A 236 15.41 4.18 7.02
CA TYR A 236 13.99 3.87 6.85
C TYR A 236 13.40 3.13 8.06
N ARG A 237 14.05 3.24 9.21
CA ARG A 237 13.56 2.61 10.45
C ARG A 237 12.23 3.21 10.91
N MET A 238 11.32 2.35 11.35
CA MET A 238 10.24 2.76 12.24
C MET A 238 10.79 2.90 13.65
N ASP A 239 10.32 3.87 14.40
CA ASP A 239 10.66 4.04 15.82
C ASP A 239 9.61 3.39 16.74
N ASP A 240 9.96 3.21 18.03
CA ASP A 240 9.07 2.56 19.00
C ASP A 240 7.82 3.41 19.33
N LEU A 241 7.86 4.73 19.17
CA LEU A 241 6.69 5.59 19.38
C LEU A 241 5.61 5.27 18.35
N ARG A 242 5.97 5.24 17.06
CA ARG A 242 5.07 4.89 15.96
C ARG A 242 4.60 3.45 16.08
N ALA A 243 5.49 2.52 16.41
CA ALA A 243 5.14 1.13 16.59
C ALA A 243 4.15 0.94 17.75
N SER A 244 4.30 1.65 18.86
CA SER A 244 3.37 1.59 19.99
C SER A 244 1.96 2.06 19.63
N LEU A 245 1.84 3.16 18.87
CA LEU A 245 0.57 3.59 18.30
C LEU A 245 -0.03 2.51 17.39
N GLY A 246 0.80 1.93 16.49
CA GLY A 246 0.40 0.84 15.61
C GLY A 246 -0.12 -0.39 16.35
N ILE A 247 0.51 -0.79 17.46
CA ILE A 247 0.06 -1.89 18.32
C ILE A 247 -1.34 -1.62 18.89
N SER A 248 -1.60 -0.40 19.33
CA SER A 248 -2.91 -0.02 19.84
C SER A 248 -3.97 -0.01 18.75
N GLN A 249 -3.68 0.65 17.64
CA GLN A 249 -4.57 0.73 16.46
C GLN A 249 -4.90 -0.65 15.88
N PHE A 250 -3.93 -1.57 15.86
CA PHE A 250 -4.10 -2.94 15.39
C PHE A 250 -5.25 -3.67 16.09
N LYS A 251 -5.45 -3.46 17.39
CA LYS A 251 -6.52 -4.09 18.16
C LYS A 251 -7.93 -3.72 17.68
N ASN A 252 -8.06 -2.58 17.01
CA ASN A 252 -9.32 -2.07 16.50
C ASN A 252 -9.62 -2.46 15.05
N MET A 253 -8.67 -3.06 14.32
CA MET A 253 -8.78 -3.33 12.88
C MET A 253 -10.08 -4.07 12.49
N LYS A 254 -10.41 -5.14 13.19
CA LYS A 254 -11.59 -5.97 12.87
C LYS A 254 -12.90 -5.19 13.05
N ARG A 255 -13.02 -4.43 14.16
CA ARG A 255 -14.15 -3.54 14.40
C ARG A 255 -14.29 -2.50 13.29
N ASN A 256 -13.18 -1.85 12.93
CA ASN A 256 -13.15 -0.80 11.92
C ASN A 256 -13.48 -1.36 10.53
N LYS A 257 -13.02 -2.56 10.19
CA LYS A 257 -13.41 -3.26 8.95
C LYS A 257 -14.91 -3.47 8.84
N ILE A 258 -15.54 -3.98 9.91
CA ILE A 258 -17.00 -4.21 9.95
C ILE A 258 -17.75 -2.88 9.77
N HIS A 259 -17.35 -1.84 10.48
CA HIS A 259 -17.96 -0.52 10.37
C HIS A 259 -17.88 0.03 8.95
N ARG A 260 -16.69 0.02 8.32
CA ARG A 260 -16.49 0.46 6.94
C ARG A 260 -17.31 -0.37 5.94
N LYS A 261 -17.40 -1.68 6.13
CA LYS A 261 -18.22 -2.57 5.29
C LYS A 261 -19.70 -2.18 5.34
N ASN A 262 -20.21 -1.87 6.53
CA ASN A 262 -21.60 -1.42 6.71
C ASN A 262 -21.86 -0.08 6.02
N LEU A 263 -20.91 0.87 6.11
CA LEU A 263 -20.99 2.15 5.40
C LEU A 263 -20.99 1.97 3.87
N VAL A 264 -20.07 1.17 3.35
CA VAL A 264 -20.00 0.87 1.91
C VAL A 264 -21.29 0.20 1.41
N ASN A 265 -21.85 -0.75 2.16
CA ASN A 265 -23.11 -1.39 1.81
C ASN A 265 -24.25 -0.37 1.78
N LYS A 266 -24.28 0.57 2.73
CA LYS A 266 -25.28 1.63 2.75
C LYS A 266 -25.16 2.58 1.57
N TYR A 267 -23.94 2.98 1.20
CA TYR A 267 -23.69 3.76 -0.01
C TYR A 267 -24.16 3.02 -1.29
N ARG A 268 -23.84 1.73 -1.41
CA ARG A 268 -24.28 0.91 -2.53
C ARG A 268 -25.78 0.84 -2.63
N GLU A 269 -26.48 0.57 -1.51
CA GLU A 269 -27.93 0.53 -1.44
C GLU A 269 -28.56 1.84 -1.92
N LEU A 270 -28.05 2.99 -1.46
CA LEU A 270 -28.58 4.30 -1.76
C LEU A 270 -28.26 4.78 -3.19
N LEU A 271 -27.13 4.38 -3.75
CA LEU A 271 -26.68 4.85 -5.05
C LEU A 271 -26.97 3.88 -6.20
N LEU A 272 -27.34 2.63 -5.88
CA LEU A 272 -27.70 1.65 -6.88
C LEU A 272 -28.99 2.08 -7.61
N GLY A 273 -28.92 2.18 -8.93
CA GLY A 273 -30.05 2.61 -9.76
C GLY A 273 -29.94 4.02 -10.32
N TYR A 274 -29.03 4.86 -9.85
CA TYR A 274 -28.71 6.13 -10.50
C TYR A 274 -27.87 5.89 -11.77
N LYS A 275 -28.45 6.10 -12.95
CA LYS A 275 -27.82 5.78 -14.25
C LYS A 275 -26.56 6.59 -14.55
N GLU A 276 -26.46 7.77 -13.95
CA GLU A 276 -25.33 8.68 -14.06
C GLU A 276 -24.13 8.28 -13.22
N ILE A 277 -24.32 7.35 -12.27
CA ILE A 277 -23.28 6.90 -11.32
C ILE A 277 -22.88 5.48 -11.67
N THR A 278 -21.58 5.22 -11.76
CA THR A 278 -21.00 3.88 -11.80
C THR A 278 -20.27 3.62 -10.49
N ILE A 279 -20.60 2.52 -9.83
CA ILE A 279 -19.94 2.04 -8.62
C ILE A 279 -19.04 0.86 -9.01
N PRO A 280 -17.70 0.99 -8.97
CA PRO A 280 -16.81 -0.12 -9.29
C PRO A 280 -16.86 -1.22 -8.24
N PHE A 281 -16.37 -2.40 -8.60
CA PHE A 281 -16.24 -3.58 -7.71
C PHE A 281 -17.57 -4.14 -7.16
N LEU A 282 -18.70 -3.89 -7.78
CA LEU A 282 -19.99 -4.43 -7.30
C LEU A 282 -20.04 -5.96 -7.28
N THR A 283 -19.44 -6.60 -8.27
CA THR A 283 -19.40 -8.07 -8.43
C THR A 283 -18.09 -8.70 -7.99
N ASN A 284 -17.18 -7.90 -7.39
CA ASN A 284 -15.87 -8.38 -7.00
C ASN A 284 -15.93 -9.20 -5.70
N ASN A 285 -15.27 -10.36 -5.67
CA ASN A 285 -15.30 -11.33 -4.58
C ASN A 285 -14.28 -11.04 -3.45
N THR A 286 -13.55 -9.95 -3.50
CA THR A 286 -12.61 -9.56 -2.43
C THR A 286 -13.39 -9.17 -1.17
N ASP A 287 -13.03 -9.74 -0.02
CA ASP A 287 -13.44 -9.22 1.27
C ASP A 287 -12.57 -8.00 1.61
N SER A 288 -12.93 -6.87 1.02
CA SER A 288 -12.14 -5.63 1.03
C SER A 288 -12.03 -5.00 2.42
N SER A 289 -10.93 -4.31 2.66
CA SER A 289 -10.71 -3.38 3.76
C SER A 289 -11.66 -2.17 3.71
N ASN A 290 -12.28 -1.92 2.54
CA ASN A 290 -13.09 -0.74 2.28
C ASN A 290 -12.38 0.57 2.66
N TYR A 291 -11.13 0.71 2.20
CA TYR A 291 -10.31 1.88 2.49
C TYR A 291 -10.94 3.19 2.02
N ILE A 292 -11.45 3.20 0.79
CA ILE A 292 -12.23 4.30 0.19
C ILE A 292 -13.46 3.75 -0.50
N PHE A 293 -14.50 4.57 -0.62
CA PHE A 293 -15.66 4.31 -1.47
C PHE A 293 -15.57 5.21 -2.69
N VAL A 294 -15.48 4.62 -3.87
CA VAL A 294 -15.28 5.31 -5.15
C VAL A 294 -16.54 5.21 -6.00
N ILE A 295 -16.87 6.31 -6.68
CA ILE A 295 -17.90 6.36 -7.72
C ILE A 295 -17.36 7.12 -8.92
N PHE A 296 -17.88 6.81 -10.10
CA PHE A 296 -17.71 7.62 -11.30
C PHE A 296 -19.01 8.31 -11.65
N VAL A 297 -18.93 9.60 -11.95
CA VAL A 297 -20.05 10.38 -12.47
C VAL A 297 -19.81 10.60 -13.94
N LYS A 298 -20.67 10.03 -14.81
CA LYS A 298 -20.47 9.99 -16.27
C LYS A 298 -20.44 11.36 -16.93
N ASN A 299 -21.24 12.29 -16.42
CA ASN A 299 -21.34 13.63 -16.96
C ASN A 299 -20.42 14.58 -16.20
N PRO A 300 -19.39 15.21 -16.83
CA PRO A 300 -18.46 16.11 -16.16
C PRO A 300 -19.15 17.32 -15.49
N ILE A 301 -20.18 17.88 -16.10
CA ILE A 301 -20.92 19.01 -15.53
C ILE A 301 -21.65 18.58 -14.25
N LEU A 302 -22.26 17.39 -14.26
CA LEU A 302 -22.90 16.81 -13.08
C LEU A 302 -21.87 16.50 -12.00
N LYS A 303 -20.68 15.99 -12.37
CA LYS A 303 -19.57 15.73 -11.45
C LYS A 303 -19.14 16.98 -10.70
N GLU A 304 -18.90 18.09 -11.44
CA GLU A 304 -18.50 19.37 -10.84
C GLU A 304 -19.59 19.95 -9.94
N LYS A 305 -20.86 19.88 -10.41
CA LYS A 305 -22.01 20.31 -9.60
C LYS A 305 -22.10 19.49 -8.30
N MET A 306 -22.00 18.17 -8.37
CA MET A 306 -22.06 17.28 -7.20
C MET A 306 -20.93 17.58 -6.20
N ILE A 307 -19.70 17.81 -6.67
CA ILE A 307 -18.58 18.21 -5.81
C ILE A 307 -18.87 19.54 -5.11
N THR A 308 -19.46 20.50 -5.85
CA THR A 308 -19.79 21.80 -5.31
C THR A 308 -20.93 21.72 -4.29
N ASP A 309 -21.97 20.95 -4.57
CA ASP A 309 -23.11 20.77 -3.68
C ASP A 309 -22.67 20.06 -2.37
N LEU A 310 -21.87 18.99 -2.47
CA LEU A 310 -21.31 18.30 -1.30
C LEU A 310 -20.42 19.24 -0.47
N ARG A 311 -19.62 20.09 -1.10
CA ARG A 311 -18.80 21.09 -0.42
C ARG A 311 -19.66 22.11 0.34
N ASN A 312 -20.77 22.56 -0.24
CA ASN A 312 -21.70 23.49 0.41
C ASN A 312 -22.35 22.83 1.64
N GLU A 313 -22.62 21.55 1.58
CA GLU A 313 -23.07 20.71 2.72
C GLU A 313 -21.91 20.29 3.66
N LYS A 314 -20.72 20.88 3.49
CA LYS A 314 -19.50 20.59 4.28
C LYS A 314 -19.07 19.12 4.27
N ILE A 315 -19.37 18.42 3.18
CA ILE A 315 -18.93 17.05 2.93
C ILE A 315 -17.71 17.10 2.01
N GLN A 316 -16.58 16.63 2.49
CA GLN A 316 -15.32 16.62 1.74
C GLN A 316 -15.27 15.45 0.76
N THR A 317 -14.84 15.75 -0.47
CA THR A 317 -14.56 14.75 -1.52
C THR A 317 -13.11 14.86 -1.97
N SER A 318 -12.58 13.80 -2.57
CA SER A 318 -11.23 13.80 -3.15
C SER A 318 -11.14 12.90 -4.38
N PHE A 319 -10.03 13.02 -5.10
CA PHE A 319 -9.73 12.16 -6.25
C PHE A 319 -8.65 11.13 -5.88
N HIS A 320 -8.93 9.86 -6.14
CA HIS A 320 -7.99 8.74 -5.93
C HIS A 320 -7.92 7.87 -7.20
N TYR A 321 -7.05 8.14 -8.20
CA TYR A 321 -6.06 9.22 -8.29
C TYR A 321 -6.11 9.85 -9.68
N THR A 322 -5.33 10.91 -9.91
CA THR A 322 -4.96 11.30 -11.28
C THR A 322 -4.07 10.19 -11.83
N PRO A 323 -4.37 9.59 -13.00
CA PRO A 323 -3.55 8.56 -13.59
C PRO A 323 -2.10 9.01 -13.80
N LEU A 324 -1.14 8.11 -13.56
CA LEU A 324 0.28 8.43 -13.56
C LEU A 324 0.75 9.11 -14.86
N HIS A 325 0.30 8.65 -16.02
CA HIS A 325 0.70 9.18 -17.33
C HIS A 325 0.25 10.62 -17.59
N LYS A 326 -0.66 11.17 -16.77
CA LYS A 326 -1.09 12.58 -16.82
C LYS A 326 -0.16 13.52 -16.06
N PHE A 327 0.69 13.01 -15.17
CA PHE A 327 1.68 13.84 -14.48
C PHE A 327 2.84 14.21 -15.40
N SER A 328 3.33 15.44 -15.31
CA SER A 328 4.40 15.97 -16.17
C SER A 328 5.64 15.09 -16.18
N TYR A 329 6.02 14.54 -15.02
CA TYR A 329 7.20 13.67 -14.88
C TYR A 329 7.01 12.28 -15.52
N TYR A 330 5.79 11.75 -15.55
CA TYR A 330 5.44 10.44 -16.07
C TYR A 330 4.74 10.48 -17.43
N LYS A 331 4.71 11.65 -18.08
CA LYS A 331 4.01 11.83 -19.35
C LYS A 331 4.44 10.78 -20.36
N SER A 332 3.51 9.94 -20.77
CA SER A 332 3.69 8.88 -21.77
C SER A 332 2.88 9.18 -23.01
N LYS A 333 3.37 8.69 -24.16
CA LYS A 333 2.60 8.68 -25.42
C LYS A 333 1.70 7.45 -25.54
N ASN A 334 1.77 6.51 -24.59
CA ASN A 334 0.93 5.31 -24.62
C ASN A 334 -0.53 5.71 -24.37
N LEU A 335 -1.40 5.21 -25.24
CA LEU A 335 -2.83 5.33 -25.02
C LEU A 335 -3.26 4.35 -23.93
N LEU A 336 -3.91 4.85 -22.90
CA LEU A 336 -4.46 4.08 -21.79
C LEU A 336 -5.96 4.37 -21.72
N PRO A 337 -6.76 3.86 -22.70
CA PRO A 337 -8.10 4.33 -22.93
C PRO A 337 -9.04 4.04 -21.76
N ILE A 338 -8.86 2.92 -21.05
CA ILE A 338 -9.78 2.52 -19.99
C ILE A 338 -9.62 3.42 -18.76
N VAL A 339 -8.39 3.69 -18.34
CA VAL A 339 -8.15 4.59 -17.19
C VAL A 339 -8.51 6.04 -17.53
N GLU A 340 -8.46 6.45 -18.79
CA GLU A 340 -8.86 7.80 -19.20
C GLU A 340 -10.37 8.01 -19.12
N GLU A 341 -11.18 6.97 -19.32
CA GLU A 341 -12.63 7.03 -19.15
C GLU A 341 -13.08 7.25 -17.69
N VAL A 342 -12.23 6.90 -16.74
CA VAL A 342 -12.56 6.93 -15.29
C VAL A 342 -11.83 8.04 -14.52
N SER A 343 -11.10 8.92 -15.21
CA SER A 343 -10.25 9.95 -14.62
C SER A 343 -10.81 11.39 -14.68
#